data_63fb570088fcb0022fbcea7795162511
#
_entry.id   63fb570088fcb0022fbcea7795162511
#
_cell.length_a   1.000
_cell.length_b   1.000
_cell.length_c   1.000
_cell.angle_alpha   90.00
_cell.angle_beta   90.00
_cell.angle_gamma   90.00
#
_symmetry.space_group_name_H-M   'P 1'
#
loop_
_entity.id
_entity.type
_entity.pdbx_description
1 polymer ?
#
loop_
_entity_poly.entity_id
_entity_poly.type
_entity_poly.pdbx_seq_one_letter_code
_entity_poly.pdbx_strand_id
1 'polypeptide(L)'
;MAKTLVIAEKPSVGRDLTRVLPGAFAKHEGYLESESHVVTWAVGHLVQLAEPDEYDAKYKKWRMADLPIVPDEFRLVVRDERSKKQMGVITKLLKRDDVEEVVNACDAGREGELIFAWTFQKANAKKPVERLWLSSMTTQAIREAFGHLRPRQEFERLEQAARSRSEADWIVGMNATRAATIRLRSSFEIGRASCRERV
;
A
#
# COMPACT_ATOMS: atom_id res chain seq x y z
N MET A 1 22.31 -13.72 11.57
CA MET A 1 22.52 -13.88 10.12
C MET A 1 21.68 -12.84 9.41
N ALA A 2 22.20 -12.28 8.33
CA ALA A 2 21.46 -11.34 7.48
C ALA A 2 20.21 -12.00 6.87
N LYS A 3 19.09 -11.27 6.86
CA LYS A 3 17.82 -11.74 6.29
C LYS A 3 17.29 -10.77 5.25
N THR A 4 16.62 -11.32 4.24
CA THR A 4 15.85 -10.55 3.26
C THR A 4 14.37 -10.53 3.67
N LEU A 5 13.78 -9.33 3.75
CA LEU A 5 12.35 -9.14 4.00
C LEU A 5 11.59 -9.06 2.68
N VAL A 6 10.71 -10.00 2.44
CA VAL A 6 9.84 -10.02 1.26
C VAL A 6 8.45 -9.51 1.65
N ILE A 7 7.97 -8.47 0.98
CA ILE A 7 6.64 -7.88 1.20
C ILE A 7 5.74 -8.19 0.01
N ALA A 8 4.78 -9.09 0.22
CA ALA A 8 3.76 -9.45 -0.77
C ALA A 8 2.51 -8.58 -0.63
N GLU A 9 1.64 -8.58 -1.63
CA GLU A 9 0.37 -7.85 -1.56
C GLU A 9 -0.67 -8.57 -0.69
N LYS A 10 -0.69 -9.91 -0.75
CA LYS A 10 -1.71 -10.75 -0.09
C LYS A 10 -1.09 -11.94 0.64
N PRO A 11 -1.75 -12.45 1.72
CA PRO A 11 -1.26 -13.61 2.46
C PRO A 11 -1.07 -14.87 1.61
N SER A 12 -1.91 -15.07 0.59
CA SER A 12 -1.81 -16.21 -0.34
C SER A 12 -0.51 -16.15 -1.13
N VAL A 13 -0.21 -14.97 -1.70
CA VAL A 13 1.03 -14.73 -2.44
C VAL A 13 2.24 -14.98 -1.52
N GLY A 14 2.24 -14.44 -0.30
CA GLY A 14 3.30 -14.68 0.68
C GLY A 14 3.55 -16.18 0.91
N ARG A 15 2.50 -16.99 1.06
CA ARG A 15 2.64 -18.46 1.21
C ARG A 15 3.18 -19.13 -0.05
N ASP A 16 2.80 -18.68 -1.23
CA ASP A 16 3.30 -19.27 -2.49
C ASP A 16 4.80 -18.96 -2.66
N LEU A 17 5.23 -17.75 -2.28
CA LEU A 17 6.65 -17.37 -2.28
C LEU A 17 7.47 -18.26 -1.33
N THR A 18 6.97 -18.59 -0.12
CA THR A 18 7.70 -19.45 0.83
C THR A 18 7.91 -20.89 0.35
N ARG A 19 7.12 -21.37 -0.63
CA ARG A 19 7.33 -22.69 -1.25
C ARG A 19 8.56 -22.75 -2.16
N VAL A 20 9.05 -21.61 -2.57
CA VAL A 20 10.18 -21.48 -3.51
C VAL A 20 11.45 -21.03 -2.79
N LEU A 21 11.31 -20.18 -1.78
CA LEU A 21 12.40 -19.69 -0.97
C LEU A 21 13.03 -20.78 -0.11
N PRO A 22 14.35 -20.71 0.18
CA PRO A 22 15.05 -21.72 0.96
C PRO A 22 14.68 -21.70 2.44
N GLY A 23 14.75 -22.88 3.04
CA GLY A 23 14.56 -23.09 4.47
C GLY A 23 13.15 -23.46 4.88
N ALA A 24 13.00 -23.87 6.14
CA ALA A 24 11.70 -24.15 6.75
C ALA A 24 11.14 -22.85 7.37
N PHE A 25 9.92 -22.49 7.00
CA PHE A 25 9.27 -21.28 7.47
C PHE A 25 8.42 -21.52 8.71
N ALA A 26 8.79 -20.87 9.83
CA ALA A 26 7.95 -20.78 11.01
C ALA A 26 6.85 -19.73 10.81
N LYS A 27 5.65 -20.03 11.32
CA LYS A 27 4.50 -19.12 11.24
C LYS A 27 4.46 -18.21 12.46
N HIS A 28 4.37 -16.91 12.19
CA HIS A 28 4.15 -15.86 13.18
C HIS A 28 2.88 -15.06 12.86
N GLU A 29 2.50 -14.18 13.76
CA GLU A 29 1.38 -13.29 13.52
C GLU A 29 1.75 -12.22 12.47
N GLY A 30 1.15 -12.31 11.28
CA GLY A 30 1.36 -11.37 10.19
C GLY A 30 2.59 -11.63 9.30
N TYR A 31 3.39 -12.69 9.55
CA TYR A 31 4.53 -13.04 8.71
C TYR A 31 4.95 -14.51 8.86
N LEU A 32 5.82 -14.96 7.96
CA LEU A 32 6.48 -16.27 7.95
C LEU A 32 7.99 -16.02 8.00
N GLU A 33 8.75 -16.83 8.71
CA GLU A 33 10.18 -16.61 8.89
C GLU A 33 10.99 -17.89 8.76
N SER A 34 12.09 -17.84 8.00
CA SER A 34 13.13 -18.86 7.92
C SER A 34 14.47 -18.29 8.43
N GLU A 35 15.54 -19.06 8.31
CA GLU A 35 16.88 -18.60 8.69
C GLU A 35 17.37 -17.41 7.87
N SER A 36 17.00 -17.33 6.57
CA SER A 36 17.49 -16.31 5.62
C SER A 36 16.42 -15.35 5.15
N HIS A 37 15.11 -15.64 5.32
CA HIS A 37 14.04 -14.82 4.79
C HIS A 37 12.92 -14.58 5.81
N VAL A 38 12.34 -13.39 5.73
CA VAL A 38 11.09 -13.04 6.40
C VAL A 38 10.09 -12.67 5.32
N VAL A 39 8.92 -13.30 5.28
CA VAL A 39 7.88 -13.02 4.28
C VAL A 39 6.65 -12.47 4.98
N THR A 40 6.27 -11.27 4.64
CA THR A 40 5.06 -10.60 5.14
C THR A 40 4.19 -10.11 3.98
N TRP A 41 3.05 -9.49 4.28
CA TRP A 41 2.07 -9.08 3.25
C TRP A 41 1.29 -7.84 3.67
N ALA A 42 0.79 -7.12 2.70
CA ALA A 42 0.06 -5.86 2.92
C ALA A 42 -1.45 -6.05 3.19
N VAL A 43 -2.10 -7.12 2.81
CA VAL A 43 -3.58 -7.29 2.87
C VAL A 43 -4.32 -6.19 2.05
N GLY A 44 -3.81 -5.88 0.85
CA GLY A 44 -4.27 -4.76 0.03
C GLY A 44 -3.75 -3.41 0.55
N HIS A 45 -4.48 -2.32 0.35
CA HIS A 45 -4.07 -1.00 0.83
C HIS A 45 -4.12 -0.90 2.36
N LEU A 46 -2.95 -0.87 3.01
CA LEU A 46 -2.81 -0.57 4.44
C LEU A 46 -2.83 0.93 4.70
N VAL A 47 -2.41 1.71 3.73
CA VAL A 47 -2.21 3.16 3.79
C VAL A 47 -3.05 3.82 2.70
N GLN A 48 -3.62 4.98 3.01
CA GLN A 48 -4.41 5.79 2.11
C GLN A 48 -4.07 7.27 2.28
N LEU A 49 -4.56 8.11 1.35
CA LEU A 49 -4.52 9.55 1.52
C LEU A 49 -5.46 9.97 2.64
N ALA A 50 -5.07 10.98 3.41
CA ALA A 50 -5.86 11.52 4.51
C ALA A 50 -7.20 12.09 4.02
N GLU A 51 -8.24 11.95 4.84
CA GLU A 51 -9.54 12.57 4.56
C GLU A 51 -9.47 14.10 4.73
N PRO A 52 -10.35 14.87 4.06
CA PRO A 52 -10.31 16.32 4.12
C PRO A 52 -10.32 16.92 5.53
N ASP A 53 -11.10 16.34 6.45
CA ASP A 53 -11.20 16.81 7.83
C ASP A 53 -9.95 16.51 8.67
N GLU A 54 -9.04 15.69 8.19
CA GLU A 54 -7.71 15.51 8.78
C GLU A 54 -6.74 16.65 8.40
N TYR A 55 -7.03 17.42 7.34
CA TYR A 55 -6.28 18.62 6.98
C TYR A 55 -6.80 19.85 7.72
N ASP A 56 -8.14 20.02 7.75
CA ASP A 56 -8.80 21.11 8.47
C ASP A 56 -10.19 20.64 8.95
N ALA A 57 -10.49 20.79 10.23
CA ALA A 57 -11.76 20.39 10.84
C ALA A 57 -12.99 21.05 10.19
N LYS A 58 -12.83 22.21 9.50
CA LYS A 58 -13.91 22.85 8.75
C LYS A 58 -14.48 21.96 7.65
N TYR A 59 -13.65 21.10 7.05
CA TYR A 59 -14.06 20.20 5.97
C TYR A 59 -14.92 19.02 6.42
N LYS A 60 -15.11 18.85 7.74
CA LYS A 60 -16.09 17.87 8.28
C LYS A 60 -17.52 18.20 7.89
N LYS A 61 -17.83 19.49 7.78
CA LYS A 61 -19.12 19.98 7.25
C LYS A 61 -18.95 20.30 5.77
N TRP A 62 -19.75 19.68 4.93
CA TRP A 62 -19.69 19.91 3.49
C TRP A 62 -20.40 21.22 3.13
N ARG A 63 -19.64 22.18 2.65
CA ARG A 63 -20.12 23.50 2.20
C ARG A 63 -19.55 23.84 0.85
N MET A 64 -20.35 24.42 -0.04
CA MET A 64 -19.92 24.80 -1.39
C MET A 64 -18.77 25.83 -1.34
N ALA A 65 -18.80 26.73 -0.36
CA ALA A 65 -17.79 27.77 -0.18
C ALA A 65 -16.39 27.22 0.18
N ASP A 66 -16.31 25.97 0.64
CA ASP A 66 -15.04 25.34 1.01
C ASP A 66 -14.42 24.53 -0.16
N LEU A 67 -15.05 24.52 -1.33
CA LEU A 67 -14.57 23.82 -2.51
C LEU A 67 -13.92 24.78 -3.52
N PRO A 68 -12.88 24.35 -4.26
CA PRO A 68 -12.27 23.03 -4.20
C PRO A 68 -11.32 22.85 -3.01
N ILE A 69 -11.28 21.62 -2.46
CA ILE A 69 -10.28 21.22 -1.48
C ILE A 69 -9.08 20.66 -2.24
N VAL A 70 -7.94 21.34 -2.15
CA VAL A 70 -6.69 20.93 -2.78
C VAL A 70 -5.60 21.06 -1.71
N PRO A 71 -5.11 19.95 -1.14
CA PRO A 71 -4.02 19.99 -0.17
C PRO A 71 -2.72 20.46 -0.83
N ASP A 72 -1.93 21.29 -0.15
CA ASP A 72 -0.58 21.65 -0.59
C ASP A 72 0.35 20.43 -0.59
N GLU A 73 0.15 19.52 0.37
CA GLU A 73 0.88 18.26 0.48
C GLU A 73 -0.06 17.14 0.92
N PHE A 74 -0.02 16.01 0.20
CA PHE A 74 -0.82 14.83 0.56
C PHE A 74 -0.23 14.09 1.75
N ARG A 75 -1.05 13.86 2.77
CA ARG A 75 -0.70 13.08 3.97
C ARG A 75 -1.16 11.64 3.84
N LEU A 76 -0.28 10.72 4.25
CA LEU A 76 -0.57 9.29 4.29
C LEU A 76 -1.05 8.89 5.69
N VAL A 77 -2.17 8.19 5.76
CA VAL A 77 -2.75 7.65 7.01
C VAL A 77 -2.97 6.15 6.89
N VAL A 78 -2.98 5.47 8.02
CA VAL A 78 -3.34 4.04 8.03
C VAL A 78 -4.86 3.93 7.90
N ARG A 79 -5.32 3.06 7.02
CA ARG A 79 -6.70 2.99 6.55
C ARG A 79 -7.73 2.71 7.66
N ASP A 80 -7.44 1.72 8.50
CA ASP A 80 -8.35 1.24 9.55
C ASP A 80 -7.59 0.47 10.64
N GLU A 81 -8.28 0.06 11.72
CA GLU A 81 -7.66 -0.66 12.84
C GLU A 81 -7.06 -2.02 12.44
N ARG A 82 -7.65 -2.72 11.47
CA ARG A 82 -7.10 -3.98 10.95
C ARG A 82 -5.79 -3.74 10.20
N SER A 83 -5.77 -2.72 9.35
CA SER A 83 -4.58 -2.27 8.64
C SER A 83 -3.49 -1.79 9.59
N LYS A 84 -3.86 -1.15 10.69
CA LYS A 84 -2.93 -0.67 11.73
C LYS A 84 -2.15 -1.82 12.38
N LYS A 85 -2.81 -2.95 12.64
CA LYS A 85 -2.15 -4.13 13.19
C LYS A 85 -1.07 -4.66 12.24
N GLN A 86 -1.43 -4.87 10.97
CA GLN A 86 -0.50 -5.38 9.96
C GLN A 86 0.60 -4.37 9.62
N MET A 87 0.27 -3.08 9.53
CA MET A 87 1.25 -2.00 9.38
C MET A 87 2.26 -1.99 10.53
N GLY A 88 1.80 -2.24 11.76
CA GLY A 88 2.66 -2.38 12.93
C GLY A 88 3.63 -3.55 12.81
N VAL A 89 3.19 -4.71 12.28
CA VAL A 89 4.06 -5.86 12.01
C VAL A 89 5.13 -5.50 10.98
N ILE A 90 4.73 -4.97 9.83
CA ILE A 90 5.65 -4.58 8.75
C ILE A 90 6.68 -3.56 9.25
N THR A 91 6.23 -2.55 9.99
CA THR A 91 7.12 -1.53 10.56
C THR A 91 8.15 -2.11 11.51
N LYS A 92 7.76 -3.07 12.37
CA LYS A 92 8.69 -3.77 13.26
C LYS A 92 9.71 -4.59 12.48
N LEU A 93 9.26 -5.32 11.45
CA LEU A 93 10.15 -6.13 10.60
C LEU A 93 11.16 -5.26 9.84
N LEU A 94 10.72 -4.14 9.28
CA LEU A 94 11.59 -3.18 8.59
C LEU A 94 12.64 -2.52 9.49
N LYS A 95 12.40 -2.48 10.80
CA LYS A 95 13.34 -1.92 11.79
C LYS A 95 14.29 -2.95 12.39
N ARG A 96 14.16 -4.22 12.06
CA ARG A 96 15.06 -5.29 12.56
C ARG A 96 16.48 -5.08 12.03
N ASP A 97 17.46 -5.25 12.88
CA ASP A 97 18.88 -5.10 12.52
C ASP A 97 19.36 -6.25 11.63
N ASP A 98 18.77 -7.45 11.79
CA ASP A 98 19.09 -8.63 10.98
C ASP A 98 18.41 -8.62 9.60
N VAL A 99 17.48 -7.70 9.33
CA VAL A 99 16.91 -7.47 7.99
C VAL A 99 17.78 -6.44 7.26
N GLU A 100 18.54 -6.86 6.27
CA GLU A 100 19.47 -5.99 5.53
C GLU A 100 18.85 -5.47 4.23
N GLU A 101 17.96 -6.23 3.62
CA GLU A 101 17.39 -5.95 2.30
C GLU A 101 15.88 -6.20 2.30
N VAL A 102 15.17 -5.51 1.43
CA VAL A 102 13.72 -5.63 1.24
C VAL A 102 13.41 -5.98 -0.21
N VAL A 103 12.55 -6.96 -0.43
CA VAL A 103 12.03 -7.30 -1.76
C VAL A 103 10.56 -6.87 -1.85
N ASN A 104 10.26 -5.97 -2.77
CA ASN A 104 8.89 -5.66 -3.16
C ASN A 104 8.35 -6.79 -4.04
N ALA A 105 7.49 -7.63 -3.48
CA ALA A 105 6.80 -8.73 -4.15
C ALA A 105 5.27 -8.49 -4.27
N CYS A 106 4.84 -7.22 -4.28
CA CYS A 106 3.47 -6.86 -4.61
C CYS A 106 3.17 -7.13 -6.08
N ASP A 107 1.89 -7.15 -6.45
CA ASP A 107 1.44 -7.47 -7.81
C ASP A 107 2.15 -6.59 -8.86
N ALA A 108 2.43 -7.16 -10.04
CA ALA A 108 3.14 -6.48 -11.12
C ALA A 108 2.21 -5.44 -11.77
N GLY A 109 2.35 -4.18 -11.39
CA GLY A 109 1.53 -3.10 -11.90
C GLY A 109 1.52 -1.86 -11.00
N ARG A 110 0.83 -0.82 -11.44
CA ARG A 110 0.72 0.46 -10.73
C ARG A 110 0.20 0.31 -9.30
N GLU A 111 -0.77 -0.58 -9.09
CA GLU A 111 -1.40 -0.79 -7.79
C GLU A 111 -0.42 -1.40 -6.79
N GLY A 112 0.30 -2.46 -7.19
CA GLY A 112 1.31 -3.08 -6.32
C GLY A 112 2.46 -2.14 -5.99
N GLU A 113 2.90 -1.29 -6.94
CA GLU A 113 3.91 -0.26 -6.66
C GLU A 113 3.39 0.76 -5.63
N LEU A 114 2.14 1.19 -5.75
CA LEU A 114 1.54 2.15 -4.82
C LEU A 114 1.41 1.58 -3.41
N ILE A 115 0.90 0.35 -3.30
CA ILE A 115 0.75 -0.35 -2.01
C ILE A 115 2.10 -0.46 -1.30
N PHE A 116 3.13 -0.93 -2.02
CA PHE A 116 4.47 -1.05 -1.45
C PHE A 116 5.04 0.32 -1.07
N ALA A 117 5.03 1.29 -1.99
CA ALA A 117 5.64 2.60 -1.79
C ALA A 117 5.04 3.34 -0.59
N TRP A 118 3.73 3.36 -0.46
CA TRP A 118 3.06 4.01 0.67
C TRP A 118 3.30 3.28 1.99
N THR A 119 3.31 1.94 1.98
CA THR A 119 3.63 1.13 3.16
C THR A 119 5.07 1.39 3.62
N PHE A 120 6.02 1.38 2.70
CA PHE A 120 7.43 1.62 2.95
C PHE A 120 7.69 3.05 3.45
N GLN A 121 7.07 4.05 2.83
CA GLN A 121 7.12 5.46 3.24
C GLN A 121 6.51 5.66 4.63
N LYS A 122 5.32 5.08 4.90
CA LYS A 122 4.65 5.19 6.19
C LYS A 122 5.42 4.53 7.33
N ALA A 123 6.18 3.47 7.04
CA ALA A 123 7.09 2.83 7.98
C ALA A 123 8.37 3.65 8.25
N ASN A 124 8.63 4.71 7.46
CA ASN A 124 9.87 5.48 7.47
C ASN A 124 11.12 4.60 7.31
N ALA A 125 11.04 3.62 6.42
CA ALA A 125 12.11 2.67 6.17
C ALA A 125 13.16 3.25 5.20
N LYS A 126 14.43 2.87 5.38
CA LYS A 126 15.56 3.33 4.56
C LYS A 126 16.42 2.20 4.01
N LYS A 127 15.95 0.96 4.11
CA LYS A 127 16.70 -0.22 3.66
C LYS A 127 16.74 -0.29 2.13
N PRO A 128 17.78 -0.91 1.55
CA PRO A 128 17.81 -1.22 0.13
C PRO A 128 16.59 -2.01 -0.30
N VAL A 129 16.06 -1.70 -1.48
CA VAL A 129 14.86 -2.35 -2.02
C VAL A 129 15.13 -2.88 -3.41
N GLU A 130 14.82 -4.16 -3.61
CA GLU A 130 14.74 -4.78 -4.92
C GLU A 130 13.29 -5.13 -5.27
N ARG A 131 13.03 -5.31 -6.55
CA ARG A 131 11.70 -5.61 -7.09
C ARG A 131 11.64 -7.02 -7.66
N LEU A 132 10.75 -7.84 -7.12
CA LEU A 132 10.36 -9.12 -7.69
C LEU A 132 9.18 -8.90 -8.65
N TRP A 133 9.43 -8.90 -9.96
CA TRP A 133 8.39 -8.70 -10.96
C TRP A 133 7.82 -10.03 -11.41
N LEU A 134 6.59 -10.35 -10.99
CA LEU A 134 5.91 -11.62 -11.28
C LEU A 134 4.83 -11.45 -12.33
N SER A 135 4.98 -12.12 -13.46
CA SER A 135 3.93 -12.22 -14.49
C SER A 135 3.08 -13.49 -14.33
N SER A 136 3.53 -14.43 -13.52
CA SER A 136 2.85 -15.71 -13.25
C SER A 136 3.17 -16.21 -11.84
N MET A 137 2.23 -16.93 -11.24
CA MET A 137 2.36 -17.51 -9.89
C MET A 137 2.76 -18.97 -9.90
N THR A 138 3.25 -19.51 -11.02
CA THR A 138 3.81 -20.87 -11.04
C THR A 138 5.11 -20.94 -10.27
N THR A 139 5.39 -22.08 -9.63
CA THR A 139 6.64 -22.29 -8.86
C THR A 139 7.88 -21.99 -9.69
N GLN A 140 7.88 -22.34 -10.98
CA GLN A 140 8.98 -22.06 -11.88
C GLN A 140 9.16 -20.57 -12.12
N ALA A 141 8.08 -19.84 -12.46
CA ALA A 141 8.13 -18.40 -12.69
C ALA A 141 8.60 -17.62 -11.45
N ILE A 142 8.14 -18.02 -10.26
CA ILE A 142 8.58 -17.40 -9.00
C ILE A 142 10.08 -17.64 -8.81
N ARG A 143 10.59 -18.85 -9.03
CA ARG A 143 12.03 -19.19 -8.88
C ARG A 143 12.88 -18.38 -9.85
N GLU A 144 12.46 -18.32 -11.12
CA GLU A 144 13.15 -17.55 -12.15
C GLU A 144 13.18 -16.05 -11.79
N ALA A 145 12.06 -15.50 -11.32
CA ALA A 145 11.97 -14.10 -10.92
C ALA A 145 12.85 -13.75 -9.71
N PHE A 146 12.97 -14.65 -8.72
CA PHE A 146 13.92 -14.46 -7.62
C PHE A 146 15.38 -14.50 -8.06
N GLY A 147 15.69 -15.23 -9.15
CA GLY A 147 17.01 -15.20 -9.78
C GLY A 147 17.32 -13.91 -10.57
N HIS A 148 16.31 -13.05 -10.78
CA HIS A 148 16.41 -11.84 -11.59
C HIS A 148 15.70 -10.66 -10.92
N LEU A 149 16.01 -10.40 -9.65
CA LEU A 149 15.54 -9.23 -8.94
C LEU A 149 16.02 -7.96 -9.66
N ARG A 150 15.18 -6.94 -9.65
CA ARG A 150 15.44 -5.69 -10.40
C ARG A 150 15.55 -4.53 -9.42
N PRO A 151 16.44 -3.56 -9.67
CA PRO A 151 16.56 -2.37 -8.84
C PRO A 151 15.26 -1.59 -8.78
N ARG A 152 14.87 -1.08 -7.59
CA ARG A 152 13.69 -0.25 -7.41
C ARG A 152 13.63 0.94 -8.36
N GLN A 153 14.78 1.51 -8.69
CA GLN A 153 14.91 2.69 -9.56
C GLN A 153 14.25 2.50 -10.93
N GLU A 154 14.24 1.28 -11.46
CA GLU A 154 13.60 0.98 -12.74
C GLU A 154 12.07 1.18 -12.71
N PHE A 155 11.47 1.18 -11.52
CA PHE A 155 10.02 1.28 -11.30
C PHE A 155 9.58 2.64 -10.76
N GLU A 156 10.49 3.59 -10.53
CA GLU A 156 10.16 4.92 -10.00
C GLU A 156 9.12 5.66 -10.82
N ARG A 157 9.21 5.59 -12.16
CA ARG A 157 8.22 6.23 -13.06
C ARG A 157 6.84 5.60 -12.90
N LEU A 158 6.78 4.29 -12.69
CA LEU A 158 5.53 3.57 -12.47
C LEU A 158 4.93 3.92 -11.11
N GLU A 159 5.75 4.00 -10.07
CA GLU A 159 5.38 4.48 -8.74
C GLU A 159 4.82 5.91 -8.79
N GLN A 160 5.53 6.83 -9.47
CA GLN A 160 5.09 8.22 -9.62
C GLN A 160 3.77 8.33 -10.36
N ALA A 161 3.58 7.56 -11.44
CA ALA A 161 2.32 7.52 -12.19
C ALA A 161 1.17 6.99 -11.33
N ALA A 162 1.42 5.99 -10.48
CA ALA A 162 0.43 5.46 -9.56
C ALA A 162 0.04 6.48 -8.47
N ARG A 163 1.01 7.19 -7.91
CA ARG A 163 0.79 8.29 -6.95
C ARG A 163 -0.04 9.41 -7.56
N SER A 164 0.40 9.95 -8.69
CA SER A 164 -0.29 11.06 -9.38
C SER A 164 -1.74 10.69 -9.73
N ARG A 165 -1.98 9.45 -10.15
CA ARG A 165 -3.34 8.96 -10.39
C ARG A 165 -4.17 8.96 -9.10
N SER A 166 -3.64 8.41 -8.01
CA SER A 166 -4.36 8.34 -6.73
C SER A 166 -4.67 9.74 -6.17
N GLU A 167 -3.73 10.67 -6.30
CA GLU A 167 -3.92 12.07 -5.89
C GLU A 167 -4.96 12.79 -6.75
N ALA A 168 -4.91 12.59 -8.06
CA ALA A 168 -5.91 13.13 -8.98
C ALA A 168 -7.31 12.56 -8.71
N ASP A 169 -7.42 11.24 -8.51
CA ASP A 169 -8.68 10.57 -8.17
C ASP A 169 -9.23 11.09 -6.84
N TRP A 170 -8.36 11.36 -5.85
CA TRP A 170 -8.75 11.97 -4.58
C TRP A 170 -9.30 13.41 -4.79
N ILE A 171 -8.55 14.27 -5.51
CA ILE A 171 -8.97 15.66 -5.76
C ILE A 171 -10.30 15.69 -6.51
N VAL A 172 -10.39 14.98 -7.63
CA VAL A 172 -11.60 15.01 -8.47
C VAL A 172 -12.77 14.33 -7.76
N GLY A 173 -12.56 13.12 -7.26
CA GLY A 173 -13.61 12.33 -6.61
C GLY A 173 -14.16 13.02 -5.36
N MET A 174 -13.29 13.54 -4.50
CA MET A 174 -13.67 14.21 -3.26
C MET A 174 -14.47 15.49 -3.53
N ASN A 175 -13.96 16.37 -4.38
CA ASN A 175 -14.59 17.65 -4.67
C ASN A 175 -15.89 17.48 -5.49
N ALA A 176 -15.88 16.62 -6.53
CA ALA A 176 -17.06 16.37 -7.34
C ALA A 176 -18.19 15.71 -6.53
N THR A 177 -17.88 14.73 -5.68
CA THR A 177 -18.88 14.08 -4.82
C THR A 177 -19.51 15.07 -3.85
N ARG A 178 -18.71 15.93 -3.21
CA ARG A 178 -19.22 16.96 -2.29
C ARG A 178 -20.07 17.99 -3.01
N ALA A 179 -19.58 18.52 -4.15
CA ALA A 179 -20.30 19.51 -4.93
C ALA A 179 -21.65 18.97 -5.43
N ALA A 180 -21.67 17.77 -6.02
CA ALA A 180 -22.87 17.13 -6.48
C ALA A 180 -23.86 16.87 -5.34
N THR A 181 -23.41 16.33 -4.21
CA THR A 181 -24.25 16.06 -3.04
C THR A 181 -24.88 17.34 -2.48
N ILE A 182 -24.12 18.43 -2.36
CA ILE A 182 -24.63 19.71 -1.87
C ILE A 182 -25.67 20.29 -2.83
N ARG A 183 -25.41 20.23 -4.14
CA ARG A 183 -26.28 20.80 -5.18
C ARG A 183 -27.59 20.03 -5.36
N LEU A 184 -27.51 18.70 -5.30
CA LEU A 184 -28.64 17.82 -5.59
C LEU A 184 -29.44 17.40 -4.34
N ARG A 185 -28.96 17.70 -3.14
CA ARG A 185 -29.57 17.28 -1.87
C ARG A 185 -31.02 17.79 -1.67
N SER A 186 -31.38 18.91 -2.28
CA SER A 186 -32.74 19.47 -2.21
C SER A 186 -33.68 18.91 -3.29
N SER A 187 -33.14 18.25 -4.34
CA SER A 187 -33.92 17.76 -5.46
C SER A 187 -34.14 16.25 -5.45
N PHE A 188 -33.33 15.52 -4.69
CA PHE A 188 -33.41 14.06 -4.57
C PHE A 188 -32.99 13.66 -3.14
N GLU A 189 -33.68 12.67 -2.56
CA GLU A 189 -33.17 11.94 -1.40
C GLU A 189 -31.98 11.07 -1.80
N ILE A 190 -30.85 11.71 -2.09
CA ILE A 190 -29.61 11.00 -2.32
C ILE A 190 -29.11 10.57 -0.94
N GLY A 191 -29.21 9.29 -0.66
CA GLY A 191 -28.59 8.68 0.51
C GLY A 191 -27.11 9.10 0.55
N ARG A 192 -26.55 9.29 1.74
CA ARG A 192 -25.14 9.62 1.95
C ARG A 192 -24.30 8.53 1.28
N ALA A 193 -23.79 8.79 0.10
CA ALA A 193 -22.74 7.98 -0.49
C ALA A 193 -21.52 8.10 0.43
N SER A 194 -21.31 7.09 1.26
CA SER A 194 -20.09 7.03 2.06
C SER A 194 -18.97 6.68 1.09
N CYS A 195 -17.93 7.49 1.02
CA CYS A 195 -16.70 7.16 0.29
C CYS A 195 -16.00 5.87 0.79
N ARG A 196 -16.57 5.22 1.79
CA ARG A 196 -16.06 3.96 2.37
C ARG A 196 -16.41 2.71 1.57
N GLU A 197 -17.27 2.80 0.56
CA GLU A 197 -17.78 1.62 -0.18
C GLU A 197 -17.23 1.50 -1.61
N ARG A 198 -16.19 2.20 -1.97
CA ARG A 198 -15.57 1.98 -3.28
C ARG A 198 -14.18 1.38 -3.13
N VAL A 199 -14.16 0.12 -3.50
CA VAL A 199 -13.16 -0.89 -3.85
C VAL A 199 -12.96 -1.94 -2.81
#